data_25c68e67bf7a292dabe8c500f617182b
#
_entry.id   25c68e67bf7a292dabe8c500f617182b
#
_cell.length_a   1.000
_cell.length_b   1.000
_cell.length_c   1.000
_cell.angle_alpha   90.00
_cell.angle_beta   90.00
_cell.angle_gamma   90.00
#
_symmetry.space_group_name_H-M   'P 1'
#
loop_
_entity.id
_entity.type
_entity.pdbx_description
1 polymer ?
#
loop_
_entity_poly.entity_id
_entity_poly.type
_entity_poly.pdbx_seq_one_letter_code
_entity_poly.pdbx_strand_id
1 'polypeptide(L)'
;IKLMSEIISLKDLEFKQGSKVLVRCDFNTPMDEFCNITDDRRIASAIPTIKYLLDQGCGIILCTHLGRPKGWDDKLSLAPIAKRMTRLLEKHECGDVELCADVIGADAKRRANELKAGEIIMLENIRFEKGETKDDENLAKELASLADFFVNDAFGVCHRAHASVHAITKFFDEEHRAAGFLLIKEIEFGQNLIRRPSRPFVAVTGGSKVSGKLQALTNLLPRIDKLIIGGGMAFTFLKALGEDIGNSLLEEELIEEAANILIKGKELGVKIYLPVDVVAAQTYSADSAVKYVPVQEIPSGWMGLDIGPASVKLFKEAIADAQTIWWNGPMGVFEMDKFSKGSIKMSHAIAESFATTVVGGGDTADVVERAGDSDEMTFVSTGGGASLELIEGKELPGVRVLLKKEF
;
A
#
# COMPACT_ATOMS: atom_id res chain seq x y z
N ILE A 1 -11.24 -19.95 3.91
CA ILE A 1 -10.21 -18.96 4.23
C ILE A 1 -10.46 -18.38 5.63
N LYS A 2 -9.81 -18.92 6.63
CA LYS A 2 -9.98 -18.64 8.08
C LYS A 2 -8.94 -17.66 8.64
N LEU A 3 -8.30 -16.82 7.81
CA LEU A 3 -7.06 -16.10 8.13
C LEU A 3 -7.11 -15.22 9.39
N MET A 4 -8.20 -14.49 9.65
CA MET A 4 -8.22 -13.53 10.78
C MET A 4 -8.31 -14.20 12.17
N SER A 5 -9.00 -15.31 12.30
CA SER A 5 -9.10 -16.04 13.58
C SER A 5 -7.86 -16.90 13.88
N GLU A 6 -6.99 -17.05 12.89
CA GLU A 6 -5.81 -17.93 12.95
C GLU A 6 -4.49 -17.16 13.00
N ILE A 7 -4.49 -15.83 12.75
CA ILE A 7 -3.28 -15.01 12.83
C ILE A 7 -2.91 -14.80 14.29
N ILE A 8 -1.64 -15.00 14.62
CA ILE A 8 -1.12 -14.70 15.95
C ILE A 8 -1.00 -13.19 16.07
N SER A 9 -1.80 -12.61 16.97
CA SER A 9 -1.80 -11.19 17.25
C SER A 9 -0.72 -10.81 18.25
N LEU A 10 -0.20 -9.60 18.14
CA LEU A 10 0.67 -9.00 19.14
C LEU A 10 0.08 -9.07 20.57
N LYS A 11 -1.26 -9.06 20.73
CA LYS A 11 -1.95 -9.18 22.01
C LYS A 11 -1.98 -10.60 22.55
N ASP A 12 -1.66 -11.62 21.74
CA ASP A 12 -1.58 -13.01 22.16
C ASP A 12 -0.24 -13.35 22.84
N LEU A 13 0.76 -12.44 22.76
CA LEU A 13 2.08 -12.65 23.33
C LEU A 13 2.17 -12.14 24.77
N GLU A 14 2.92 -12.87 25.60
CA GLU A 14 3.23 -12.50 26.99
C GLU A 14 4.66 -11.97 27.09
N PHE A 15 4.82 -10.68 27.34
CA PHE A 15 6.11 -10.03 27.50
C PHE A 15 6.52 -9.94 28.96
N LYS A 16 7.82 -10.10 29.22
CA LYS A 16 8.43 -9.78 30.50
C LYS A 16 9.11 -8.41 30.42
N GLN A 17 9.23 -7.75 31.56
CA GLN A 17 9.98 -6.50 31.66
C GLN A 17 11.39 -6.67 31.09
N GLY A 18 11.75 -5.84 30.12
CA GLY A 18 13.04 -5.89 29.44
C GLY A 18 13.13 -6.91 28.30
N SER A 19 12.02 -7.60 27.93
CA SER A 19 12.00 -8.42 26.72
C SER A 19 12.38 -7.60 25.49
N LYS A 20 13.22 -8.16 24.63
CA LYS A 20 13.68 -7.53 23.39
C LYS A 20 12.82 -7.98 22.24
N VAL A 21 12.24 -7.03 21.50
CA VAL A 21 11.34 -7.32 20.40
C VAL A 21 11.90 -6.75 19.11
N LEU A 22 12.17 -7.61 18.13
CA LEU A 22 12.50 -7.19 16.78
C LEU A 22 11.19 -6.93 16.02
N VAL A 23 10.98 -5.67 15.63
CA VAL A 23 9.78 -5.24 14.90
C VAL A 23 10.17 -4.95 13.45
N ARG A 24 9.64 -5.74 12.52
CA ARG A 24 9.81 -5.50 11.09
C ARG A 24 8.76 -4.50 10.62
N CYS A 25 9.23 -3.35 10.20
CA CYS A 25 8.39 -2.25 9.70
C CYS A 25 8.61 -1.99 8.20
N ASP A 26 7.69 -1.34 7.54
CA ASP A 26 7.85 -0.84 6.18
C ASP A 26 7.94 0.69 6.18
N PHE A 27 9.17 1.20 6.33
CA PHE A 27 9.48 2.63 6.28
C PHE A 27 10.08 3.06 4.94
N ASN A 28 9.77 2.31 3.88
CA ASN A 28 10.17 2.66 2.52
C ASN A 28 9.35 3.87 2.02
N THR A 29 9.66 5.03 2.57
CA THR A 29 8.99 6.30 2.32
C THR A 29 9.59 7.00 1.09
N PRO A 30 8.82 7.83 0.37
CA PRO A 30 9.36 8.68 -0.68
C PRO A 30 10.25 9.78 -0.07
N MET A 31 11.32 10.07 -0.80
CA MET A 31 12.30 11.11 -0.45
C MET A 31 12.55 12.03 -1.64
N ASP A 32 12.88 13.27 -1.36
CA ASP A 32 13.35 14.21 -2.38
C ASP A 32 14.85 13.98 -2.73
N GLU A 33 15.36 14.75 -3.67
CA GLU A 33 16.75 14.69 -4.11
C GLU A 33 17.78 15.00 -3.03
N PHE A 34 17.35 15.66 -1.92
CA PHE A 34 18.16 15.99 -0.76
C PHE A 34 18.02 14.98 0.38
N CYS A 35 17.40 13.83 0.13
CA CYS A 35 17.10 12.81 1.13
C CYS A 35 16.16 13.27 2.25
N ASN A 36 15.30 14.28 2.02
CA ASN A 36 14.23 14.62 2.94
C ASN A 36 13.02 13.73 2.70
N ILE A 37 12.39 13.27 3.78
CA ILE A 37 11.16 12.50 3.74
C ILE A 37 10.02 13.44 3.31
N THR A 38 9.35 13.11 2.20
CA THR A 38 8.23 13.88 1.66
C THR A 38 6.87 13.37 2.13
N ASP A 39 6.80 12.11 2.59
CA ASP A 39 5.62 11.49 3.16
C ASP A 39 6.04 10.54 4.30
N ASP A 40 5.50 10.72 5.49
CA ASP A 40 5.83 9.91 6.68
C ASP A 40 4.71 8.98 7.16
N ARG A 41 3.62 8.82 6.38
CA ARG A 41 2.47 7.99 6.74
C ARG A 41 2.87 6.56 7.12
N ARG A 42 3.80 5.95 6.39
CA ARG A 42 4.31 4.60 6.68
C ARG A 42 5.02 4.52 8.03
N ILE A 43 5.77 5.56 8.38
CA ILE A 43 6.46 5.65 9.66
C ILE A 43 5.44 5.82 10.78
N ALA A 44 4.51 6.76 10.61
CA ALA A 44 3.46 7.04 11.59
C ALA A 44 2.55 5.83 11.83
N SER A 45 2.27 5.04 10.82
CA SER A 45 1.40 3.86 10.91
C SER A 45 1.94 2.76 11.83
N ALA A 46 3.24 2.71 12.11
CA ALA A 46 3.85 1.73 13.01
C ALA A 46 3.80 2.17 14.49
N ILE A 47 3.49 3.44 14.79
CA ILE A 47 3.51 3.99 16.14
C ILE A 47 2.62 3.20 17.12
N PRO A 48 1.37 2.80 16.77
CA PRO A 48 0.54 2.03 17.68
C PRO A 48 1.19 0.72 18.16
N THR A 49 1.87 0.00 17.26
CA THR A 49 2.60 -1.23 17.61
C THR A 49 3.79 -0.92 18.50
N ILE A 50 4.59 0.09 18.17
CA ILE A 50 5.76 0.51 18.95
C ILE A 50 5.34 0.94 20.34
N LYS A 51 4.34 1.82 20.45
CA LYS A 51 3.83 2.31 21.72
C LYS A 51 3.32 1.17 22.60
N TYR A 52 2.54 0.25 22.07
CA TYR A 52 2.06 -0.91 22.82
C TYR A 52 3.22 -1.73 23.42
N LEU A 53 4.26 -1.99 22.64
CA LEU A 53 5.43 -2.75 23.13
C LEU A 53 6.20 -2.00 24.22
N LEU A 54 6.34 -0.67 24.09
CA LEU A 54 6.95 0.16 25.14
C LEU A 54 6.12 0.12 26.43
N ASP A 55 4.79 0.21 26.32
CA ASP A 55 3.85 0.13 27.44
C ASP A 55 3.92 -1.26 28.13
N GLN A 56 4.32 -2.33 27.40
CA GLN A 56 4.60 -3.65 27.96
C GLN A 56 5.99 -3.77 28.60
N GLY A 57 6.79 -2.70 28.63
CA GLY A 57 8.13 -2.70 29.18
C GLY A 57 9.19 -3.37 28.32
N CYS A 58 8.98 -3.46 27.02
CA CYS A 58 9.94 -4.02 26.08
C CYS A 58 11.03 -3.03 25.67
N GLY A 59 12.20 -3.56 25.29
CA GLY A 59 13.17 -2.89 24.43
C GLY A 59 12.90 -3.22 22.97
N ILE A 60 12.98 -2.24 22.07
CA ILE A 60 12.56 -2.40 20.68
C ILE A 60 13.76 -2.32 19.73
N ILE A 61 13.83 -3.27 18.80
CA ILE A 61 14.78 -3.29 17.70
C ILE A 61 13.97 -3.13 16.41
N LEU A 62 14.04 -1.94 15.79
CA LEU A 62 13.37 -1.68 14.52
C LEU A 62 14.21 -2.20 13.36
N CYS A 63 13.57 -2.95 12.46
CA CYS A 63 14.15 -3.45 11.22
C CYS A 63 13.30 -3.02 10.04
N THR A 64 13.87 -2.29 9.10
CA THR A 64 13.14 -1.82 7.92
C THR A 64 14.06 -1.73 6.71
N HIS A 65 13.47 -1.45 5.56
CA HIS A 65 14.21 -1.22 4.31
C HIS A 65 13.91 0.16 3.73
N LEU A 66 14.80 0.64 2.90
CA LEU A 66 14.65 1.84 2.10
C LEU A 66 15.22 1.61 0.70
N GLY A 67 14.41 1.90 -0.32
CA GLY A 67 14.82 1.77 -1.71
C GLY A 67 15.19 0.34 -2.14
N ARG A 68 16.03 0.25 -3.16
CA ARG A 68 16.53 -1.01 -3.73
C ARG A 68 18.05 -0.97 -3.94
N PRO A 69 18.84 -0.87 -2.86
CA PRO A 69 20.29 -0.84 -2.97
C PRO A 69 20.85 -2.16 -3.53
N LYS A 70 21.98 -2.07 -4.20
CA LYS A 70 22.76 -3.26 -4.64
C LYS A 70 23.87 -3.66 -3.65
N GLY A 71 23.94 -2.97 -2.54
CA GLY A 71 24.92 -3.07 -1.45
C GLY A 71 24.81 -1.82 -0.59
N TRP A 72 25.85 -1.49 0.17
CA TRP A 72 25.89 -0.29 0.98
C TRP A 72 25.77 0.98 0.10
N ASP A 73 24.88 1.88 0.46
CA ASP A 73 24.64 3.16 -0.21
C ASP A 73 24.22 4.21 0.84
N ASP A 74 25.08 5.18 1.09
CA ASP A 74 24.84 6.22 2.12
C ASP A 74 23.55 7.03 1.87
N LYS A 75 23.12 7.16 0.60
CA LYS A 75 21.85 7.83 0.25
C LYS A 75 20.62 7.05 0.69
N LEU A 76 20.77 5.75 0.93
CA LEU A 76 19.74 4.84 1.39
C LEU A 76 19.94 4.40 2.85
N SER A 77 20.80 5.12 3.60
CA SER A 77 20.88 4.98 5.06
C SER A 77 19.57 5.36 5.72
N LEU A 78 19.25 4.69 6.83
CA LEU A 78 18.03 4.95 7.59
C LEU A 78 18.13 6.16 8.54
N ALA A 79 19.23 6.92 8.51
CA ALA A 79 19.41 8.08 9.40
C ALA A 79 18.26 9.11 9.33
N PRO A 80 17.74 9.51 8.15
CA PRO A 80 16.58 10.39 8.07
C PRO A 80 15.31 9.78 8.68
N ILE A 81 15.14 8.46 8.55
CA ILE A 81 13.98 7.73 9.07
C ILE A 81 14.04 7.65 10.59
N ALA A 82 15.19 7.30 11.18
CA ALA A 82 15.38 7.28 12.63
C ALA A 82 15.09 8.65 13.26
N LYS A 83 15.58 9.72 12.63
CA LYS A 83 15.32 11.09 13.08
C LYS A 83 13.83 11.47 12.97
N ARG A 84 13.15 11.06 11.89
CA ARG A 84 11.71 11.30 11.72
C ARG A 84 10.90 10.52 12.74
N MET A 85 11.24 9.25 12.98
CA MET A 85 10.58 8.41 13.98
C MET A 85 10.71 9.00 15.39
N THR A 86 11.91 9.46 15.80
CA THR A 86 12.11 10.17 17.07
C THR A 86 11.13 11.32 17.22
N ARG A 87 11.05 12.22 16.22
CA ARG A 87 10.13 13.37 16.25
C ARG A 87 8.65 12.98 16.33
N LEU A 88 8.26 11.87 15.72
CA LEU A 88 6.89 11.38 15.80
C LEU A 88 6.61 10.78 17.17
N LEU A 89 7.57 10.06 17.75
CA LEU A 89 7.46 9.44 19.07
C LEU A 89 7.49 10.45 20.21
N GLU A 90 8.17 11.60 20.06
CA GLU A 90 8.14 12.71 21.02
C GLU A 90 6.70 13.17 21.34
N LYS A 91 5.83 13.18 20.32
CA LYS A 91 4.40 13.54 20.49
C LYS A 91 3.63 12.54 21.38
N HIS A 92 4.20 11.37 21.58
CA HIS A 92 3.63 10.29 22.39
C HIS A 92 4.42 10.06 23.70
N GLU A 93 5.31 10.96 24.05
CA GLU A 93 6.17 10.87 25.24
C GLU A 93 7.07 9.62 25.26
N CYS A 94 7.40 9.10 24.07
CA CYS A 94 8.31 7.98 23.89
C CYS A 94 9.74 8.47 23.66
N GLY A 95 10.72 7.59 23.92
CA GLY A 95 12.14 7.89 23.82
C GLY A 95 12.67 8.06 22.39
N ASP A 96 13.94 8.43 22.29
CA ASP A 96 14.65 8.58 21.04
C ASP A 96 14.93 7.24 20.36
N VAL A 97 15.09 7.27 19.05
CA VAL A 97 15.49 6.11 18.25
C VAL A 97 16.96 6.22 17.89
N GLU A 98 17.77 5.30 18.41
CA GLU A 98 19.21 5.24 18.09
C GLU A 98 19.47 4.34 16.89
N LEU A 99 20.09 4.90 15.82
CA LEU A 99 20.47 4.15 14.65
C LEU A 99 21.77 3.36 14.92
N CYS A 100 21.75 2.04 14.59
CA CYS A 100 22.96 1.21 14.57
C CYS A 100 23.82 1.55 13.35
N ALA A 101 25.13 1.31 13.45
CA ALA A 101 26.05 1.51 12.33
C ALA A 101 26.02 0.39 11.28
N ASP A 102 25.36 -0.72 11.59
CA ASP A 102 25.26 -1.89 10.75
C ASP A 102 23.91 -2.63 10.95
N VAL A 103 23.70 -3.71 10.19
CA VAL A 103 22.45 -4.50 10.27
C VAL A 103 22.55 -5.64 11.26
N ILE A 104 23.60 -6.47 11.13
CA ILE A 104 23.87 -7.67 11.95
C ILE A 104 25.33 -7.72 12.43
N GLY A 105 26.04 -6.61 12.32
CA GLY A 105 27.44 -6.49 12.67
C GLY A 105 27.69 -6.30 14.16
N ALA A 106 28.89 -5.83 14.48
CA ALA A 106 29.32 -5.69 15.87
C ALA A 106 28.54 -4.62 16.64
N ASP A 107 28.17 -3.50 15.97
CA ASP A 107 27.42 -2.41 16.64
C ASP A 107 25.98 -2.83 16.93
N ALA A 108 25.28 -3.44 15.97
CA ALA A 108 23.93 -3.94 16.17
C ALA A 108 23.88 -4.98 17.30
N LYS A 109 24.80 -5.96 17.31
CA LYS A 109 24.89 -6.98 18.36
C LYS A 109 25.17 -6.38 19.73
N ARG A 110 26.10 -5.43 19.82
CA ARG A 110 26.41 -4.74 21.09
C ARG A 110 25.20 -3.98 21.62
N ARG A 111 24.58 -3.13 20.75
CA ARG A 111 23.42 -2.32 21.15
C ARG A 111 22.21 -3.19 21.51
N ALA A 112 21.95 -4.27 20.78
CA ALA A 112 20.89 -5.21 21.12
C ALA A 112 21.13 -5.90 22.47
N ASN A 113 22.41 -6.24 22.81
CA ASN A 113 22.73 -6.82 24.11
C ASN A 113 22.54 -5.84 25.26
N GLU A 114 22.87 -4.56 25.06
CA GLU A 114 22.77 -3.49 26.06
C GLU A 114 21.37 -2.90 26.18
N LEU A 115 20.46 -3.19 25.25
CA LEU A 115 19.11 -2.64 25.13
C LEU A 115 18.27 -2.93 26.37
N LYS A 116 17.66 -1.87 26.91
CA LYS A 116 16.83 -1.92 28.12
C LYS A 116 15.36 -1.69 27.79
N ALA A 117 14.50 -1.97 28.77
CA ALA A 117 13.09 -1.62 28.70
C ALA A 117 12.89 -0.13 28.40
N GLY A 118 12.02 0.19 27.45
CA GLY A 118 11.70 1.56 27.03
C GLY A 118 12.68 2.18 26.03
N GLU A 119 13.78 1.52 25.70
CA GLU A 119 14.74 1.98 24.70
C GLU A 119 14.39 1.44 23.31
N ILE A 120 14.75 2.22 22.28
CA ILE A 120 14.51 1.87 20.87
C ILE A 120 15.80 2.03 20.09
N ILE A 121 16.23 0.95 19.44
CA ILE A 121 17.29 1.01 18.43
C ILE A 121 16.71 0.68 17.05
N MET A 122 17.34 1.21 16.00
CA MET A 122 17.04 0.89 14.62
C MET A 122 18.27 0.29 13.95
N LEU A 123 18.14 -0.90 13.38
CA LEU A 123 19.19 -1.47 12.54
C LEU A 123 19.34 -0.63 11.27
N GLU A 124 20.52 -0.66 10.64
CA GLU A 124 20.67 -0.08 9.32
C GLU A 124 19.82 -0.83 8.27
N ASN A 125 19.71 -0.25 7.08
CA ASN A 125 18.86 -0.73 6.00
C ASN A 125 19.09 -2.21 5.72
N ILE A 126 18.07 -3.03 6.02
CA ILE A 126 18.16 -4.50 5.87
C ILE A 126 18.51 -4.93 4.43
N ARG A 127 18.20 -4.11 3.44
CA ARG A 127 18.53 -4.40 2.02
C ARG A 127 20.01 -4.15 1.68
N PHE A 128 20.81 -3.64 2.60
CA PHE A 128 22.27 -3.69 2.45
C PHE A 128 22.77 -5.13 2.54
N GLU A 129 22.04 -6.02 3.20
CA GLU A 129 22.32 -7.44 3.25
C GLU A 129 21.79 -8.17 2.01
N LYS A 130 22.69 -8.79 1.26
CA LYS A 130 22.35 -9.50 0.00
C LYS A 130 21.38 -10.67 0.18
N GLY A 131 21.33 -11.22 1.39
CA GLY A 131 20.44 -12.32 1.75
C GLY A 131 18.99 -11.93 1.93
N GLU A 132 18.67 -10.64 2.16
CA GLU A 132 17.31 -10.19 2.48
C GLU A 132 16.29 -10.61 1.41
N THR A 133 16.52 -10.23 0.17
CA THR A 133 15.57 -10.51 -0.93
C THR A 133 15.62 -11.96 -1.44
N LYS A 134 16.55 -12.77 -0.91
CA LYS A 134 16.73 -14.18 -1.25
C LYS A 134 16.15 -15.13 -0.19
N ASP A 135 15.49 -14.58 0.81
CA ASP A 135 14.95 -15.34 1.95
C ASP A 135 16.04 -16.19 2.65
N ASP A 136 17.25 -15.62 2.80
CA ASP A 136 18.42 -16.32 3.32
C ASP A 136 18.25 -16.66 4.82
N GLU A 137 18.35 -17.97 5.15
CA GLU A 137 18.15 -18.45 6.51
C GLU A 137 19.31 -18.07 7.46
N ASN A 138 20.52 -17.88 6.96
CA ASN A 138 21.64 -17.48 7.81
C ASN A 138 21.46 -16.02 8.25
N LEU A 139 21.06 -15.13 7.34
CA LEU A 139 20.71 -13.75 7.68
C LEU A 139 19.54 -13.73 8.68
N ALA A 140 18.50 -14.51 8.41
CA ALA A 140 17.34 -14.62 9.29
C ALA A 140 17.72 -15.09 10.70
N LYS A 141 18.63 -16.07 10.82
CA LYS A 141 19.15 -16.56 12.11
C LYS A 141 19.96 -15.49 12.85
N GLU A 142 20.79 -14.74 12.15
CA GLU A 142 21.57 -13.64 12.76
C GLU A 142 20.63 -12.53 13.27
N LEU A 143 19.60 -12.15 12.50
CA LEU A 143 18.57 -11.21 12.94
C LEU A 143 17.81 -11.71 14.15
N ALA A 144 17.37 -12.97 14.13
CA ALA A 144 16.62 -13.57 15.22
C ALA A 144 17.43 -13.63 16.52
N SER A 145 18.75 -13.77 16.43
CA SER A 145 19.62 -13.80 17.61
C SER A 145 19.69 -12.48 18.39
N LEU A 146 19.18 -11.38 17.82
CA LEU A 146 19.18 -10.06 18.45
C LEU A 146 18.03 -9.88 19.45
N ALA A 147 16.97 -10.71 19.39
CA ALA A 147 15.73 -10.47 20.12
C ALA A 147 15.12 -11.74 20.70
N ASP A 148 14.25 -11.57 21.69
CA ASP A 148 13.46 -12.65 22.30
C ASP A 148 12.17 -12.91 21.53
N PHE A 149 11.62 -11.87 20.89
CA PHE A 149 10.35 -11.89 20.15
C PHE A 149 10.50 -11.25 18.77
N PHE A 150 9.66 -11.70 17.86
CA PHE A 150 9.53 -11.14 16.51
C PHE A 150 8.12 -10.65 16.24
N VAL A 151 7.99 -9.42 15.77
CA VAL A 151 6.71 -8.83 15.34
C VAL A 151 6.85 -8.33 13.90
N ASN A 152 5.98 -8.83 13.03
CA ASN A 152 5.87 -8.32 11.67
C ASN A 152 4.76 -7.27 11.60
N ASP A 153 5.12 -6.04 11.31
CA ASP A 153 4.21 -4.92 11.09
C ASP A 153 4.37 -4.30 9.68
N ALA A 154 5.02 -5.05 8.78
CA ALA A 154 5.40 -4.61 7.46
C ALA A 154 4.52 -5.24 6.37
N PHE A 155 3.23 -4.93 6.36
CA PHE A 155 2.29 -5.49 5.40
C PHE A 155 2.73 -5.29 3.94
N GLY A 156 3.27 -4.11 3.60
CA GLY A 156 3.69 -3.78 2.25
C GLY A 156 4.74 -4.71 1.61
N VAL A 157 5.46 -5.49 2.42
CA VAL A 157 6.44 -6.48 1.94
C VAL A 157 6.00 -7.94 2.15
N CYS A 158 4.83 -8.18 2.73
CA CYS A 158 4.34 -9.53 3.02
C CYS A 158 4.02 -10.38 1.79
N HIS A 159 3.88 -9.77 0.61
CA HIS A 159 3.68 -10.46 -0.67
C HIS A 159 4.94 -11.15 -1.20
N ARG A 160 6.09 -10.99 -0.52
CA ARG A 160 7.37 -11.59 -0.89
C ARG A 160 7.97 -12.37 0.27
N ALA A 161 8.57 -13.52 -0.03
CA ALA A 161 9.39 -14.23 0.93
C ALA A 161 10.76 -13.52 1.01
N HIS A 162 10.99 -12.76 2.07
CA HIS A 162 12.25 -12.11 2.38
C HIS A 162 12.74 -12.57 3.75
N ALA A 163 14.07 -12.57 3.97
CA ALA A 163 14.67 -13.11 5.19
C ALA A 163 14.09 -12.50 6.47
N SER A 164 13.90 -11.17 6.52
CA SER A 164 13.36 -10.44 7.67
C SER A 164 11.84 -10.53 7.84
N VAL A 165 11.13 -11.18 6.92
CA VAL A 165 9.66 -11.27 6.90
C VAL A 165 9.19 -12.71 6.96
N HIS A 166 9.88 -13.62 6.27
CA HIS A 166 9.50 -15.01 6.09
C HIS A 166 10.46 -15.96 6.80
N ALA A 167 11.73 -16.09 6.36
CA ALA A 167 12.67 -17.04 6.94
C ALA A 167 12.89 -16.83 8.45
N ILE A 168 12.87 -15.58 8.93
CA ILE A 168 13.08 -15.25 10.34
C ILE A 168 12.09 -15.95 11.27
N THR A 169 10.85 -16.21 10.82
CA THR A 169 9.82 -16.86 11.63
C THR A 169 10.15 -18.30 12.00
N LYS A 170 11.07 -18.94 11.28
CA LYS A 170 11.56 -20.30 11.61
C LYS A 170 12.32 -20.36 12.94
N PHE A 171 12.82 -19.23 13.41
CA PHE A 171 13.64 -19.11 14.63
C PHE A 171 12.83 -18.64 15.85
N PHE A 172 11.52 -18.44 15.69
CA PHE A 172 10.59 -18.11 16.76
C PHE A 172 9.40 -19.07 16.72
N ASP A 173 9.04 -19.63 17.86
CA ASP A 173 7.79 -20.40 17.99
C ASP A 173 6.55 -19.49 18.00
N GLU A 174 5.37 -20.07 18.19
CA GLU A 174 4.11 -19.32 18.16
C GLU A 174 3.91 -18.38 19.35
N GLU A 175 4.61 -18.64 20.47
CA GLU A 175 4.56 -17.80 21.66
C GLU A 175 5.53 -16.61 21.58
N HIS A 176 6.43 -16.60 20.58
CA HIS A 176 7.47 -15.58 20.42
C HIS A 176 7.41 -14.84 19.07
N ARG A 177 6.38 -15.04 18.26
CA ARG A 177 6.17 -14.30 17.01
C ARG A 177 4.73 -13.88 16.84
N ALA A 178 4.50 -12.71 16.25
CA ALA A 178 3.16 -12.20 15.99
C ALA A 178 3.10 -11.19 14.83
N ALA A 179 1.88 -10.90 14.40
CA ALA A 179 1.53 -9.75 13.58
C ALA A 179 1.34 -8.51 14.44
N GLY A 180 1.89 -7.38 14.01
CA GLY A 180 1.64 -6.07 14.59
C GLY A 180 0.26 -5.52 14.23
N PHE A 181 -0.14 -4.42 14.85
CA PHE A 181 -1.48 -3.85 14.68
C PHE A 181 -1.73 -3.34 13.27
N LEU A 182 -0.72 -2.74 12.61
CA LEU A 182 -0.86 -2.29 11.23
C LEU A 182 -1.10 -3.47 10.30
N LEU A 183 -0.32 -4.54 10.42
CA LEU A 183 -0.47 -5.72 9.58
C LEU A 183 -1.84 -6.38 9.77
N ILE A 184 -2.32 -6.49 11.00
CA ILE A 184 -3.66 -7.01 11.31
C ILE A 184 -4.74 -6.14 10.66
N LYS A 185 -4.65 -4.83 10.82
CA LYS A 185 -5.60 -3.87 10.26
C LYS A 185 -5.67 -3.95 8.72
N GLU A 186 -4.53 -4.04 8.06
CA GLU A 186 -4.44 -4.21 6.60
C GLU A 186 -5.11 -5.50 6.13
N ILE A 187 -4.88 -6.61 6.81
CA ILE A 187 -5.51 -7.89 6.49
C ILE A 187 -7.02 -7.83 6.74
N GLU A 188 -7.44 -7.23 7.85
CA GLU A 188 -8.85 -7.09 8.21
C GLU A 188 -9.64 -6.32 7.15
N PHE A 189 -9.16 -5.14 6.75
CA PHE A 189 -9.80 -4.34 5.71
C PHE A 189 -9.80 -5.05 4.36
N GLY A 190 -8.68 -5.63 3.94
CA GLY A 190 -8.59 -6.38 2.69
C GLY A 190 -9.52 -7.60 2.65
N GLN A 191 -9.63 -8.34 3.75
CA GLN A 191 -10.53 -9.51 3.83
C GLN A 191 -12.01 -9.13 3.88
N ASN A 192 -12.36 -8.05 4.59
CA ASN A 192 -13.73 -7.58 4.67
C ASN A 192 -14.25 -7.15 3.30
N LEU A 193 -13.43 -6.47 2.50
CA LEU A 193 -13.74 -6.12 1.12
C LEU A 193 -14.07 -7.36 0.26
N ILE A 194 -13.34 -8.47 0.46
CA ILE A 194 -13.50 -9.67 -0.36
C ILE A 194 -14.68 -10.54 0.12
N ARG A 195 -14.89 -10.65 1.44
CA ARG A 195 -15.79 -11.65 2.03
C ARG A 195 -17.20 -11.16 2.26
N ARG A 196 -17.37 -9.97 2.83
CA ARG A 196 -18.66 -9.45 3.29
C ARG A 196 -18.74 -7.93 3.17
N PRO A 197 -18.53 -7.35 1.98
CA PRO A 197 -18.71 -5.91 1.82
C PRO A 197 -20.19 -5.55 2.04
N SER A 198 -20.43 -4.41 2.68
CA SER A 198 -21.75 -3.79 2.69
C SER A 198 -22.08 -3.32 1.28
N ARG A 199 -23.31 -3.57 0.81
CA ARG A 199 -23.72 -3.27 -0.58
C ARG A 199 -24.62 -2.04 -0.64
N PRO A 200 -24.58 -1.26 -1.73
CA PRO A 200 -23.76 -1.45 -2.94
C PRO A 200 -22.26 -1.32 -2.68
N PHE A 201 -21.47 -2.24 -3.25
CA PHE A 201 -20.03 -2.17 -3.25
C PHE A 201 -19.52 -1.63 -4.61
N VAL A 202 -18.84 -0.51 -4.57
CA VAL A 202 -18.28 0.17 -5.73
C VAL A 202 -16.75 0.04 -5.71
N ALA A 203 -16.19 -0.53 -6.77
CA ALA A 203 -14.75 -0.48 -7.02
C ALA A 203 -14.44 0.69 -7.95
N VAL A 204 -13.51 1.55 -7.55
CA VAL A 204 -12.97 2.64 -8.35
C VAL A 204 -11.51 2.32 -8.68
N THR A 205 -11.19 2.19 -9.95
CA THR A 205 -9.85 1.84 -10.40
C THR A 205 -9.35 2.82 -11.43
N GLY A 206 -8.05 3.08 -11.42
CA GLY A 206 -7.38 3.96 -12.35
C GLY A 206 -5.89 3.65 -12.43
N GLY A 207 -5.10 4.65 -12.77
CA GLY A 207 -3.68 4.52 -13.02
C GLY A 207 -3.37 4.28 -14.50
N SER A 208 -2.12 3.99 -14.83
CA SER A 208 -1.65 3.98 -16.22
C SER A 208 -1.96 2.69 -16.97
N LYS A 209 -1.97 1.52 -16.31
CA LYS A 209 -1.95 0.22 -16.98
C LYS A 209 -2.99 -0.76 -16.45
N VAL A 210 -3.66 -1.47 -17.37
CA VAL A 210 -4.56 -2.59 -17.08
C VAL A 210 -3.78 -3.80 -16.57
N SER A 211 -2.61 -4.08 -17.17
CA SER A 211 -1.77 -5.25 -16.87
C SER A 211 -1.48 -5.43 -15.38
N GLY A 212 -1.27 -4.32 -14.67
CA GLY A 212 -1.02 -4.37 -13.22
C GLY A 212 -2.25 -4.63 -12.35
N LYS A 213 -3.47 -4.65 -12.93
CA LYS A 213 -4.74 -4.74 -12.17
C LYS A 213 -5.70 -5.81 -12.68
N LEU A 214 -5.38 -6.44 -13.80
CA LEU A 214 -6.26 -7.38 -14.48
C LEU A 214 -6.77 -8.49 -13.54
N GLN A 215 -5.87 -9.10 -12.78
CA GLN A 215 -6.22 -10.20 -11.87
C GLN A 215 -7.12 -9.71 -10.71
N ALA A 216 -6.80 -8.53 -10.16
CA ALA A 216 -7.62 -7.91 -9.10
C ALA A 216 -9.04 -7.61 -9.60
N LEU A 217 -9.17 -7.03 -10.79
CA LEU A 217 -10.46 -6.74 -11.41
C LEU A 217 -11.27 -8.02 -11.66
N THR A 218 -10.63 -9.05 -12.20
CA THR A 218 -11.26 -10.35 -12.44
C THR A 218 -11.80 -10.98 -11.15
N ASN A 219 -11.04 -10.89 -10.05
CA ASN A 219 -11.45 -11.44 -8.76
C ASN A 219 -12.51 -10.59 -8.05
N LEU A 220 -12.49 -9.28 -8.24
CA LEU A 220 -13.47 -8.38 -7.64
C LEU A 220 -14.82 -8.41 -8.36
N LEU A 221 -14.82 -8.61 -9.67
CA LEU A 221 -16.01 -8.49 -10.51
C LEU A 221 -17.23 -9.26 -9.97
N PRO A 222 -17.13 -10.52 -9.49
CA PRO A 222 -18.27 -11.26 -8.91
C PRO A 222 -18.72 -10.71 -7.54
N ARG A 223 -18.00 -9.76 -6.94
CA ARG A 223 -18.22 -9.27 -5.57
C ARG A 223 -18.72 -7.84 -5.49
N ILE A 224 -18.61 -7.10 -6.59
CA ILE A 224 -18.97 -5.67 -6.67
C ILE A 224 -20.29 -5.47 -7.38
N ASP A 225 -20.94 -4.36 -7.13
CA ASP A 225 -22.17 -3.95 -7.81
C ASP A 225 -21.86 -2.95 -8.93
N LYS A 226 -20.80 -2.16 -8.76
CA LYS A 226 -20.39 -1.16 -9.75
C LYS A 226 -18.86 -1.12 -9.86
N LEU A 227 -18.38 -0.89 -11.07
CA LEU A 227 -16.97 -0.69 -11.39
C LEU A 227 -16.78 0.63 -12.13
N ILE A 228 -15.98 1.51 -11.56
CA ILE A 228 -15.56 2.77 -12.20
C ILE A 228 -14.12 2.61 -12.65
N ILE A 229 -13.85 2.87 -13.93
CA ILE A 229 -12.52 2.78 -14.52
C ILE A 229 -12.13 4.17 -15.03
N GLY A 230 -11.02 4.69 -14.52
CA GLY A 230 -10.44 5.97 -14.94
C GLY A 230 -8.95 5.83 -15.25
N GLY A 231 -8.26 6.96 -15.33
CA GLY A 231 -6.83 6.99 -15.63
C GLY A 231 -6.47 6.51 -17.04
N GLY A 232 -5.19 6.30 -17.28
CA GLY A 232 -4.68 5.85 -18.57
C GLY A 232 -5.20 4.47 -18.98
N MET A 233 -5.44 3.59 -18.01
CA MET A 233 -5.99 2.25 -18.26
C MET A 233 -7.39 2.28 -18.91
N ALA A 234 -8.17 3.34 -18.71
CA ALA A 234 -9.51 3.46 -19.28
C ALA A 234 -9.49 3.46 -20.82
N PHE A 235 -8.41 3.93 -21.43
CA PHE A 235 -8.30 3.99 -22.89
C PHE A 235 -8.21 2.61 -23.55
N THR A 236 -7.65 1.62 -22.89
CA THR A 236 -7.67 0.23 -23.39
C THR A 236 -9.10 -0.32 -23.40
N PHE A 237 -9.93 0.00 -22.42
CA PHE A 237 -11.36 -0.35 -22.39
C PHE A 237 -12.17 0.43 -23.45
N LEU A 238 -11.91 1.73 -23.62
CA LEU A 238 -12.55 2.54 -24.66
C LEU A 238 -12.20 2.01 -26.06
N LYS A 239 -10.94 1.63 -26.27
CA LYS A 239 -10.50 1.00 -27.52
C LYS A 239 -11.21 -0.33 -27.78
N ALA A 240 -11.42 -1.15 -26.75
CA ALA A 240 -12.18 -2.40 -26.83
C ALA A 240 -13.65 -2.15 -27.24
N LEU A 241 -14.21 -0.98 -26.94
CA LEU A 241 -15.55 -0.55 -27.40
C LEU A 241 -15.53 0.08 -28.81
N GLY A 242 -14.36 0.19 -29.45
CA GLY A 242 -14.23 0.75 -30.81
C GLY A 242 -14.01 2.25 -30.88
N GLU A 243 -13.79 2.91 -29.73
CA GLU A 243 -13.54 4.36 -29.71
C GLU A 243 -12.16 4.71 -30.28
N ASP A 244 -12.07 5.89 -30.91
CA ASP A 244 -10.80 6.47 -31.32
C ASP A 244 -10.24 7.27 -30.14
N ILE A 245 -9.11 6.83 -29.63
CA ILE A 245 -8.47 7.39 -28.43
C ILE A 245 -7.28 8.32 -28.73
N GLY A 246 -7.03 8.63 -30.02
CA GLY A 246 -5.87 9.41 -30.45
C GLY A 246 -4.55 8.76 -29.99
N ASN A 247 -3.64 9.57 -29.45
CA ASN A 247 -2.35 9.12 -28.90
C ASN A 247 -2.41 8.78 -27.39
N SER A 248 -3.62 8.54 -26.86
CA SER A 248 -3.77 8.15 -25.47
C SER A 248 -3.09 6.81 -25.18
N LEU A 249 -2.71 6.59 -23.92
CA LEU A 249 -2.03 5.37 -23.50
C LEU A 249 -2.87 4.13 -23.84
N LEU A 250 -2.25 3.13 -24.44
CA LEU A 250 -2.89 1.91 -24.88
C LEU A 250 -1.99 0.70 -24.62
N GLU A 251 -2.56 -0.35 -24.05
CA GLU A 251 -1.97 -1.70 -24.01
C GLU A 251 -2.68 -2.56 -25.05
N GLU A 252 -2.17 -2.57 -26.29
CA GLU A 252 -2.80 -3.24 -27.44
C GLU A 252 -3.05 -4.73 -27.19
N GLU A 253 -2.11 -5.39 -26.53
CA GLU A 253 -2.17 -6.80 -26.17
C GLU A 253 -3.27 -7.14 -25.17
N LEU A 254 -3.85 -6.13 -24.48
CA LEU A 254 -4.89 -6.31 -23.47
C LEU A 254 -6.28 -5.82 -23.91
N ILE A 255 -6.47 -5.46 -25.17
CA ILE A 255 -7.79 -5.03 -25.68
C ILE A 255 -8.82 -6.15 -25.56
N GLU A 256 -8.43 -7.39 -25.87
CA GLU A 256 -9.32 -8.55 -25.77
C GLU A 256 -9.69 -8.84 -24.31
N GLU A 257 -8.74 -8.79 -23.39
CA GLU A 257 -8.99 -8.99 -21.96
C GLU A 257 -9.88 -7.87 -21.39
N ALA A 258 -9.68 -6.62 -21.81
CA ALA A 258 -10.55 -5.51 -21.44
C ALA A 258 -11.99 -5.75 -21.95
N ALA A 259 -12.17 -6.20 -23.18
CA ALA A 259 -13.46 -6.57 -23.72
C ALA A 259 -14.12 -7.71 -22.91
N ASN A 260 -13.35 -8.73 -22.53
CA ASN A 260 -13.83 -9.84 -21.71
C ASN A 260 -14.29 -9.39 -20.32
N ILE A 261 -13.61 -8.43 -19.68
CA ILE A 261 -14.03 -7.83 -18.41
C ILE A 261 -15.39 -7.14 -18.58
N LEU A 262 -15.57 -6.36 -19.65
CA LEU A 262 -16.83 -5.67 -19.93
C LEU A 262 -17.99 -6.65 -20.14
N ILE A 263 -17.76 -7.71 -20.89
CA ILE A 263 -18.74 -8.79 -21.15
C ILE A 263 -19.07 -9.49 -19.82
N LYS A 264 -18.06 -9.88 -19.07
CA LYS A 264 -18.23 -10.57 -17.79
C LYS A 264 -18.97 -9.71 -16.77
N GLY A 265 -18.66 -8.42 -16.71
CA GLY A 265 -19.38 -7.46 -15.87
C GLY A 265 -20.87 -7.45 -16.21
N LYS A 266 -21.21 -7.38 -17.48
CA LYS A 266 -22.61 -7.41 -17.95
C LYS A 266 -23.32 -8.72 -17.58
N GLU A 267 -22.65 -9.89 -17.76
CA GLU A 267 -23.18 -11.19 -17.37
C GLU A 267 -23.46 -11.30 -15.86
N LEU A 268 -22.60 -10.68 -15.03
CA LEU A 268 -22.72 -10.67 -13.57
C LEU A 268 -23.65 -9.56 -13.03
N GLY A 269 -24.19 -8.71 -13.91
CA GLY A 269 -25.04 -7.59 -13.52
C GLY A 269 -24.28 -6.42 -12.90
N VAL A 270 -22.97 -6.37 -13.06
CA VAL A 270 -22.10 -5.26 -12.59
C VAL A 270 -22.23 -4.08 -13.55
N LYS A 271 -22.53 -2.91 -13.01
CA LYS A 271 -22.55 -1.66 -13.81
C LYS A 271 -21.13 -1.13 -13.95
N ILE A 272 -20.62 -1.08 -15.18
CA ILE A 272 -19.28 -0.55 -15.47
C ILE A 272 -19.39 0.86 -16.04
N TYR A 273 -18.63 1.79 -15.45
CA TYR A 273 -18.58 3.20 -15.80
C TYR A 273 -17.20 3.52 -16.35
N LEU A 274 -17.16 4.04 -17.58
CA LEU A 274 -15.97 4.55 -18.26
C LEU A 274 -16.06 6.07 -18.39
N PRO A 275 -14.95 6.79 -18.59
CA PRO A 275 -14.99 8.21 -18.87
C PRO A 275 -15.83 8.50 -20.12
N VAL A 276 -16.63 9.56 -20.05
CA VAL A 276 -17.43 10.07 -21.19
C VAL A 276 -16.79 11.30 -21.80
N ASP A 277 -15.91 11.98 -21.06
CA ASP A 277 -15.09 13.10 -21.52
C ASP A 277 -13.71 13.06 -20.87
N VAL A 278 -12.76 13.76 -21.45
CA VAL A 278 -11.36 13.80 -21.01
C VAL A 278 -10.81 15.21 -21.08
N VAL A 279 -9.77 15.43 -20.28
CA VAL A 279 -8.84 16.55 -20.47
C VAL A 279 -7.76 16.06 -21.42
N ALA A 280 -7.89 16.43 -22.69
CA ALA A 280 -6.94 16.07 -23.74
C ALA A 280 -5.78 17.07 -23.78
N ALA A 281 -4.58 16.55 -23.95
CA ALA A 281 -3.35 17.32 -24.08
C ALA A 281 -2.67 17.05 -25.42
N GLN A 282 -1.99 18.05 -25.95
CA GLN A 282 -1.21 17.90 -27.18
C GLN A 282 0.08 17.14 -26.97
N THR A 283 0.68 17.30 -25.78
CA THR A 283 1.92 16.64 -25.37
C THR A 283 1.81 16.18 -23.92
N TYR A 284 2.60 15.17 -23.54
CA TYR A 284 2.74 14.75 -22.14
C TYR A 284 3.64 15.74 -21.38
N SER A 285 3.08 16.88 -20.99
CA SER A 285 3.78 17.97 -20.31
C SER A 285 2.82 18.81 -19.49
N ALA A 286 3.28 19.31 -18.34
CA ALA A 286 2.55 20.23 -17.49
C ALA A 286 2.15 21.54 -18.20
N ASP A 287 2.95 21.96 -19.20
CA ASP A 287 2.74 23.19 -19.97
C ASP A 287 1.92 22.95 -21.26
N SER A 288 1.51 21.71 -21.53
CA SER A 288 0.76 21.38 -22.74
C SER A 288 -0.50 22.20 -22.89
N ALA A 289 -0.85 22.50 -24.14
CA ALA A 289 -2.18 22.95 -24.50
C ALA A 289 -3.21 21.87 -24.14
N VAL A 290 -4.37 22.26 -23.62
CA VAL A 290 -5.43 21.36 -23.20
C VAL A 290 -6.74 21.65 -23.84
N LYS A 291 -7.58 20.62 -24.04
CA LYS A 291 -8.97 20.71 -24.48
C LYS A 291 -9.81 19.77 -23.60
N TYR A 292 -11.01 20.21 -23.28
CA TYR A 292 -12.05 19.38 -22.67
C TYR A 292 -12.94 18.85 -23.76
N VAL A 293 -12.90 17.56 -24.03
CA VAL A 293 -13.61 16.95 -25.16
C VAL A 293 -14.30 15.64 -24.74
N PRO A 294 -15.44 15.30 -25.36
CA PRO A 294 -15.98 13.95 -25.29
C PRO A 294 -14.93 12.92 -25.74
N VAL A 295 -15.00 11.70 -25.23
CA VAL A 295 -14.02 10.64 -25.57
C VAL A 295 -13.99 10.33 -27.07
N GLN A 296 -15.12 10.51 -27.77
CA GLN A 296 -15.24 10.33 -29.22
C GLN A 296 -14.61 11.46 -30.05
N GLU A 297 -14.23 12.56 -29.41
CA GLU A 297 -13.74 13.77 -30.08
C GLU A 297 -12.30 14.12 -29.71
N ILE A 298 -11.54 13.13 -29.17
CA ILE A 298 -10.11 13.35 -28.93
C ILE A 298 -9.41 13.66 -30.24
N PRO A 299 -8.79 14.85 -30.39
CA PRO A 299 -8.18 15.23 -31.66
C PRO A 299 -7.03 14.28 -32.04
N SER A 300 -6.87 14.04 -33.32
CA SER A 300 -5.74 13.28 -33.85
C SER A 300 -4.41 13.85 -33.33
N GLY A 301 -3.53 12.98 -32.84
CA GLY A 301 -2.24 13.37 -32.23
C GLY A 301 -2.33 13.89 -30.79
N TRP A 302 -3.54 14.04 -30.23
CA TRP A 302 -3.73 14.40 -28.82
C TRP A 302 -3.96 13.16 -27.96
N MET A 303 -3.77 13.31 -26.66
CA MET A 303 -3.91 12.22 -25.67
C MET A 303 -4.75 12.66 -24.47
N GLY A 304 -5.59 11.80 -23.95
CA GLY A 304 -6.30 12.04 -22.70
C GLY A 304 -5.35 11.85 -21.49
N LEU A 305 -5.26 12.84 -20.61
CA LEU A 305 -4.41 12.81 -19.42
C LEU A 305 -5.18 12.92 -18.10
N ASP A 306 -6.46 13.22 -18.14
CA ASP A 306 -7.36 13.20 -16.98
C ASP A 306 -8.80 12.95 -17.45
N ILE A 307 -9.66 12.54 -16.52
CA ILE A 307 -11.10 12.51 -16.76
C ILE A 307 -11.66 13.94 -16.82
N GLY A 308 -12.64 14.16 -17.67
CA GLY A 308 -13.31 15.44 -17.80
C GLY A 308 -14.40 15.67 -16.74
N PRO A 309 -14.99 16.88 -16.73
CA PRO A 309 -16.01 17.26 -15.74
C PRO A 309 -17.31 16.46 -15.83
N ALA A 310 -17.72 16.02 -17.02
CA ALA A 310 -18.91 15.18 -17.20
C ALA A 310 -18.66 13.77 -16.62
N SER A 311 -17.45 13.22 -16.81
CA SER A 311 -17.04 11.96 -16.19
C SER A 311 -17.03 12.05 -14.67
N VAL A 312 -16.51 13.13 -14.09
CA VAL A 312 -16.54 13.37 -12.65
C VAL A 312 -17.97 13.36 -12.12
N LYS A 313 -18.90 14.04 -12.82
CA LYS A 313 -20.30 14.06 -12.43
C LYS A 313 -20.92 12.66 -12.47
N LEU A 314 -20.72 11.93 -13.57
CA LEU A 314 -21.18 10.57 -13.75
C LEU A 314 -20.66 9.63 -12.64
N PHE A 315 -19.37 9.72 -12.30
CA PHE A 315 -18.75 8.89 -11.28
C PHE A 315 -19.24 9.25 -9.87
N LYS A 316 -19.47 10.53 -9.58
CA LYS A 316 -20.11 10.98 -8.33
C LYS A 316 -21.50 10.37 -8.17
N GLU A 317 -22.32 10.39 -9.20
CA GLU A 317 -23.64 9.77 -9.21
C GLU A 317 -23.55 8.25 -9.01
N ALA A 318 -22.54 7.60 -9.60
CA ALA A 318 -22.35 6.15 -9.48
C ALA A 318 -22.00 5.71 -8.03
N ILE A 319 -21.29 6.54 -7.25
CA ILE A 319 -20.93 6.23 -5.86
C ILE A 319 -21.94 6.75 -4.82
N ALA A 320 -22.95 7.51 -5.21
CA ALA A 320 -23.83 8.22 -4.27
C ALA A 320 -24.60 7.30 -3.31
N ASP A 321 -24.92 6.08 -3.71
CA ASP A 321 -25.62 5.07 -2.91
C ASP A 321 -24.69 4.00 -2.32
N ALA A 322 -23.36 4.14 -2.52
CA ALA A 322 -22.39 3.14 -2.07
C ALA A 322 -22.38 2.96 -0.56
N GLN A 323 -22.27 1.72 -0.10
CA GLN A 323 -21.98 1.37 1.30
C GLN A 323 -20.53 0.95 1.52
N THR A 324 -19.87 0.51 0.46
CA THR A 324 -18.43 0.20 0.44
C THR A 324 -17.82 0.77 -0.84
N ILE A 325 -16.70 1.46 -0.71
CA ILE A 325 -15.90 1.95 -1.84
C ILE A 325 -14.47 1.47 -1.65
N TRP A 326 -13.95 0.81 -2.67
CA TRP A 326 -12.52 0.53 -2.78
C TRP A 326 -11.95 1.33 -3.95
N TRP A 327 -10.96 2.16 -3.67
CA TRP A 327 -10.31 3.00 -4.68
C TRP A 327 -8.84 2.67 -4.83
N ASN A 328 -8.41 2.30 -6.03
CA ASN A 328 -7.02 1.99 -6.34
C ASN A 328 -6.62 2.53 -7.73
N GLY A 329 -5.84 3.57 -7.72
CA GLY A 329 -5.29 4.25 -8.91
C GLY A 329 -5.97 5.57 -9.22
N PRO A 330 -5.18 6.61 -9.53
CA PRO A 330 -5.67 7.94 -9.87
C PRO A 330 -6.44 7.95 -11.20
N MET A 331 -7.27 8.99 -11.36
CA MET A 331 -8.12 9.18 -12.55
C MET A 331 -7.40 9.89 -13.70
N GLY A 332 -6.20 10.41 -13.47
CA GLY A 332 -5.39 11.12 -14.43
C GLY A 332 -3.94 11.25 -13.98
N VAL A 333 -3.15 12.04 -14.71
CA VAL A 333 -1.75 12.35 -14.41
C VAL A 333 -1.70 13.40 -13.29
N PHE A 334 -2.03 12.98 -12.09
CA PHE A 334 -2.27 13.86 -10.94
C PHE A 334 -1.03 14.63 -10.48
N GLU A 335 0.17 14.20 -10.87
CA GLU A 335 1.43 14.88 -10.60
C GLU A 335 1.50 16.24 -11.29
N MET A 336 0.75 16.42 -12.39
CA MET A 336 0.63 17.66 -13.13
C MET A 336 -0.69 18.35 -12.77
N ASP A 337 -0.64 19.59 -12.28
CA ASP A 337 -1.82 20.33 -11.79
C ASP A 337 -2.98 20.39 -12.77
N LYS A 338 -2.68 20.55 -14.07
CA LYS A 338 -3.72 20.58 -15.13
C LYS A 338 -4.51 19.28 -15.24
N PHE A 339 -3.92 18.15 -14.84
CA PHE A 339 -4.45 16.78 -14.99
C PHE A 339 -4.72 16.10 -13.66
N SER A 340 -4.73 16.85 -12.55
CA SER A 340 -5.01 16.36 -11.20
C SER A 340 -6.46 16.52 -10.77
N LYS A 341 -7.22 17.37 -11.44
CA LYS A 341 -8.55 17.81 -11.00
C LYS A 341 -9.56 16.67 -10.94
N GLY A 342 -9.50 15.72 -11.88
CA GLY A 342 -10.36 14.54 -11.88
C GLY A 342 -10.14 13.69 -10.64
N SER A 343 -8.89 13.37 -10.32
CA SER A 343 -8.52 12.59 -9.15
C SER A 343 -8.89 13.29 -7.84
N ILE A 344 -8.61 14.59 -7.70
CA ILE A 344 -8.95 15.38 -6.51
C ILE A 344 -10.47 15.43 -6.29
N LYS A 345 -11.25 15.70 -7.35
CA LYS A 345 -12.72 15.72 -7.24
C LYS A 345 -13.32 14.35 -6.88
N MET A 346 -12.70 13.27 -7.36
CA MET A 346 -13.08 11.92 -6.95
C MET A 346 -12.73 11.65 -5.48
N SER A 347 -11.57 12.13 -5.01
CA SER A 347 -11.20 12.05 -3.59
C SER A 347 -12.26 12.71 -2.71
N HIS A 348 -12.60 13.97 -2.98
CA HIS A 348 -13.64 14.68 -2.23
C HIS A 348 -15.00 13.94 -2.26
N ALA A 349 -15.39 13.42 -3.42
CA ALA A 349 -16.66 12.70 -3.54
C ALA A 349 -16.69 11.41 -2.72
N ILE A 350 -15.56 10.70 -2.66
CA ILE A 350 -15.41 9.47 -1.87
C ILE A 350 -15.37 9.80 -0.38
N ALA A 351 -14.62 10.84 0.01
CA ALA A 351 -14.53 11.32 1.39
C ALA A 351 -15.87 11.78 1.95
N GLU A 352 -16.68 12.49 1.16
CA GLU A 352 -18.01 12.96 1.51
C GLU A 352 -19.07 11.84 1.55
N SER A 353 -18.77 10.64 1.08
CA SER A 353 -19.71 9.52 1.05
C SER A 353 -19.93 8.92 2.46
N PHE A 354 -21.09 8.30 2.68
CA PHE A 354 -21.34 7.52 3.90
C PHE A 354 -20.81 6.09 3.85
N ALA A 355 -20.08 5.74 2.80
CA ALA A 355 -19.54 4.40 2.61
C ALA A 355 -18.34 4.12 3.52
N THR A 356 -18.08 2.84 3.77
CA THR A 356 -16.77 2.39 4.21
C THR A 356 -15.80 2.57 3.05
N THR A 357 -14.85 3.50 3.19
CA THR A 357 -13.92 3.90 2.14
C THR A 357 -12.53 3.33 2.39
N VAL A 358 -12.06 2.51 1.45
CA VAL A 358 -10.73 1.90 1.51
C VAL A 358 -9.92 2.33 0.30
N VAL A 359 -8.81 2.99 0.57
CA VAL A 359 -7.89 3.51 -0.45
C VAL A 359 -6.67 2.61 -0.51
N GLY A 360 -6.31 2.14 -1.70
CA GLY A 360 -5.14 1.30 -1.96
C GLY A 360 -4.21 1.87 -3.01
N GLY A 361 -2.92 1.58 -2.87
CA GLY A 361 -1.86 2.06 -3.76
C GLY A 361 -1.28 3.42 -3.35
N GLY A 362 0.05 3.56 -3.54
CA GLY A 362 0.79 4.77 -3.17
C GLY A 362 0.27 6.01 -3.87
N ASP A 363 0.14 5.95 -5.20
CA ASP A 363 -0.35 7.09 -6.01
C ASP A 363 -1.74 7.55 -5.60
N THR A 364 -2.64 6.61 -5.23
CA THR A 364 -3.98 6.96 -4.76
C THR A 364 -3.93 7.62 -3.39
N ALA A 365 -3.10 7.10 -2.50
CA ALA A 365 -2.88 7.69 -1.19
C ALA A 365 -2.29 9.11 -1.30
N ASP A 366 -1.39 9.35 -2.27
CA ASP A 366 -0.84 10.68 -2.54
C ASP A 366 -1.89 11.66 -3.07
N VAL A 367 -2.82 11.19 -3.91
CA VAL A 367 -3.98 12.00 -4.34
C VAL A 367 -4.84 12.40 -3.15
N VAL A 368 -5.17 11.44 -2.27
CA VAL A 368 -6.01 11.67 -1.09
C VAL A 368 -5.35 12.65 -0.13
N GLU A 369 -4.05 12.51 0.12
CA GLU A 369 -3.27 13.44 0.93
C GLU A 369 -3.25 14.85 0.33
N ARG A 370 -2.98 14.94 -0.97
CA ARG A 370 -2.97 16.22 -1.70
C ARG A 370 -4.34 16.90 -1.73
N ALA A 371 -5.41 16.12 -1.74
CA ALA A 371 -6.77 16.62 -1.64
C ALA A 371 -7.13 17.09 -0.23
N GLY A 372 -6.37 16.67 0.80
CA GLY A 372 -6.67 16.95 2.20
C GLY A 372 -7.73 16.04 2.81
N ASP A 373 -8.01 14.90 2.21
CA ASP A 373 -9.12 14.00 2.57
C ASP A 373 -8.66 12.76 3.37
N SER A 374 -7.38 12.67 3.75
CA SER A 374 -6.82 11.47 4.38
C SER A 374 -7.55 11.05 5.65
N ASP A 375 -7.94 12.01 6.48
CA ASP A 375 -8.64 11.76 7.75
C ASP A 375 -10.12 11.39 7.55
N GLU A 376 -10.69 11.71 6.39
CA GLU A 376 -12.09 11.40 6.03
C GLU A 376 -12.24 10.00 5.41
N MET A 377 -11.14 9.37 4.99
CA MET A 377 -11.16 7.99 4.52
C MET A 377 -11.19 7.01 5.70
N THR A 378 -12.03 5.97 5.60
CA THR A 378 -12.10 4.94 6.65
C THR A 378 -10.75 4.24 6.82
N PHE A 379 -10.06 3.97 5.71
CA PHE A 379 -8.75 3.35 5.73
C PHE A 379 -7.93 3.68 4.48
N VAL A 380 -6.71 4.16 4.70
CA VAL A 380 -5.71 4.35 3.65
C VAL A 380 -4.61 3.30 3.84
N SER A 381 -4.58 2.32 2.93
CA SER A 381 -3.61 1.21 3.00
C SER A 381 -2.19 1.68 2.68
N THR A 382 -1.24 1.22 3.47
CA THR A 382 0.20 1.40 3.21
C THR A 382 0.78 0.25 2.39
N GLY A 383 -0.04 -0.77 2.09
CA GLY A 383 0.41 -2.07 1.57
C GLY A 383 0.82 -2.10 0.11
N GLY A 384 0.47 -1.11 -0.70
CA GLY A 384 0.84 -1.07 -2.11
C GLY A 384 0.51 -2.37 -2.86
N GLY A 385 1.53 -3.04 -3.39
CA GLY A 385 1.39 -4.31 -4.10
C GLY A 385 0.83 -5.45 -3.25
N ALA A 386 1.13 -5.49 -1.95
CA ALA A 386 0.60 -6.52 -1.06
C ALA A 386 -0.93 -6.41 -0.90
N SER A 387 -1.46 -5.19 -0.84
CA SER A 387 -2.92 -4.95 -0.78
C SER A 387 -3.60 -5.45 -2.06
N LEU A 388 -2.99 -5.18 -3.21
CA LEU A 388 -3.52 -5.63 -4.49
C LEU A 388 -3.51 -7.16 -4.58
N GLU A 389 -2.40 -7.82 -4.22
CA GLU A 389 -2.29 -9.28 -4.22
C GLU A 389 -3.26 -9.95 -3.23
N LEU A 390 -3.53 -9.32 -2.08
CA LEU A 390 -4.55 -9.79 -1.14
C LEU A 390 -5.95 -9.78 -1.78
N ILE A 391 -6.27 -8.71 -2.50
CA ILE A 391 -7.55 -8.58 -3.23
C ILE A 391 -7.62 -9.54 -4.41
N GLU A 392 -6.50 -9.84 -5.04
CA GLU A 392 -6.38 -10.92 -6.03
C GLU A 392 -6.63 -12.32 -5.46
N GLY A 393 -6.74 -12.44 -4.14
CA GLY A 393 -6.95 -13.72 -3.45
C GLY A 393 -5.69 -14.55 -3.29
N LYS A 394 -4.50 -13.96 -3.49
CA LYS A 394 -3.23 -14.64 -3.29
C LYS A 394 -2.91 -14.80 -1.80
N GLU A 395 -2.26 -15.90 -1.46
CA GLU A 395 -1.62 -16.04 -0.16
C GLU A 395 -0.37 -15.16 -0.09
N LEU A 396 -0.26 -14.41 1.00
CA LEU A 396 0.92 -13.58 1.25
C LEU A 396 1.91 -14.37 2.12
N PRO A 397 3.14 -14.68 1.64
CA PRO A 397 4.10 -15.48 2.38
C PRO A 397 4.39 -14.95 3.79
N GLY A 398 4.56 -13.63 3.94
CA GLY A 398 4.83 -12.98 5.23
C GLY A 398 3.65 -12.99 6.20
N VAL A 399 2.43 -13.26 5.73
CA VAL A 399 1.24 -13.44 6.57
C VAL A 399 1.06 -14.90 6.94
N ARG A 400 1.23 -15.82 5.97
CA ARG A 400 1.05 -17.26 6.17
C ARG A 400 1.89 -17.80 7.32
N VAL A 401 3.13 -17.34 7.46
CA VAL A 401 4.05 -17.79 8.53
C VAL A 401 3.69 -17.28 9.92
N LEU A 402 2.68 -16.40 10.06
CA LEU A 402 2.17 -15.88 11.32
C LEU A 402 0.85 -16.53 11.73
N LEU A 403 0.36 -17.51 10.97
CA LEU A 403 -0.84 -18.27 11.35
C LEU A 403 -0.52 -19.28 12.44
N LYS A 404 -1.50 -19.51 13.32
CA LYS A 404 -1.47 -20.63 14.29
C LYS A 404 -1.43 -21.94 13.50
N LYS A 405 -0.59 -22.88 13.93
CA LYS A 405 -0.59 -24.23 13.35
C LYS A 405 -1.90 -24.92 13.70
N GLU A 406 -2.54 -25.53 12.72
CA GLU A 406 -3.64 -26.44 13.01
C GLU A 406 -3.06 -27.67 13.75
N PHE A 407 -3.63 -28.00 14.90
CA PHE A 407 -3.34 -29.23 15.64
C PHE A 407 -4.02 -30.43 14.98
#